data_3ecbee8e27442ff47596b5c0f3142995
#
_entry.id   3ecbee8e27442ff47596b5c0f3142995
#
_cell.length_a   1.000
_cell.length_b   1.000
_cell.length_c   1.000
_cell.angle_alpha   90.00
_cell.angle_beta   90.00
_cell.angle_gamma   90.00
#
_symmetry.space_group_name_H-M   'P 1'
#
loop_
_entity.id
_entity.type
_entity.pdbx_description
1 polymer ?
#
loop_
_entity_poly.entity_id
_entity_poly.type
_entity_poly.pdbx_seq_one_letter_code
_entity_poly.pdbx_strand_id
1 'polypeptide(L)'
;MKKILVTGALGQIGSELVPELRRRLGTEQVVASDIRMPPAGDASRELTFEFIDCTRQSQLRAVIHKHEIDTVFHLAALLSAVAEEKPHIAWDVNMGGLYRVLEVAREDGCAVFFPSSIGAFGPGTPKAKTPQDTIQRPTTMYGVTKASGELLCDYYFHRFGVDTRGVRFPGLISYLAPPGGGTTDYAVEIFYAAIRHGRYTSFLGPETRLDMMYMPDALRGVIGVMNADPERLVHRNSFNITAMDFTPEELAEEIRRHIPHFVLDYKEDPVRQAIADSWPDSIDDSAARHEWDWSPTYDLESMTADMIEKLSVKLGAE
;
A
#
# COMPACT_ATOMS: atom_id res chain seq x y z
N MET A 1 -15.63 9.66 9.23
CA MET A 1 -14.37 9.48 9.99
C MET A 1 -14.17 10.67 10.93
N LYS A 2 -14.11 10.44 12.24
CA LYS A 2 -13.88 11.50 13.26
C LYS A 2 -12.71 11.16 14.16
N LYS A 3 -12.61 9.91 14.62
CA LYS A 3 -11.53 9.37 15.44
C LYS A 3 -10.93 8.14 14.78
N ILE A 4 -9.67 8.23 14.41
CA ILE A 4 -9.00 7.25 13.53
C ILE A 4 -7.91 6.51 14.30
N LEU A 5 -7.87 5.19 14.14
CA LEU A 5 -6.73 4.35 14.49
C LEU A 5 -6.03 3.87 13.20
N VAL A 6 -4.72 4.07 13.11
CA VAL A 6 -3.88 3.50 12.04
C VAL A 6 -2.98 2.44 12.65
N THR A 7 -3.17 1.17 12.28
CA THR A 7 -2.25 0.09 12.65
C THR A 7 -1.17 -0.08 11.57
N GLY A 8 0.04 -0.45 11.96
CA GLY A 8 1.17 -0.46 11.02
C GLY A 8 1.63 0.94 10.60
N ALA A 9 1.49 1.91 11.52
CA ALA A 9 1.77 3.32 11.28
C ALA A 9 3.23 3.62 10.93
N LEU A 10 4.16 2.75 11.29
CA LEU A 10 5.59 2.89 10.96
C LEU A 10 5.99 2.15 9.67
N GLY A 11 5.02 1.60 8.95
CA GLY A 11 5.21 0.98 7.63
C GLY A 11 5.24 2.01 6.50
N GLN A 12 5.45 1.54 5.25
CA GLN A 12 5.59 2.40 4.06
C GLN A 12 4.38 3.35 3.89
N ILE A 13 3.16 2.81 3.87
CA ILE A 13 1.95 3.65 3.73
C ILE A 13 1.69 4.42 5.03
N GLY A 14 1.81 3.76 6.18
CA GLY A 14 1.45 4.33 7.48
C GLY A 14 2.24 5.57 7.84
N SER A 15 3.57 5.58 7.56
CA SER A 15 4.46 6.71 7.84
C SER A 15 4.10 7.99 7.07
N GLU A 16 3.38 7.88 5.97
CA GLU A 16 2.90 9.01 5.18
C GLU A 16 1.40 9.29 5.39
N LEU A 17 0.59 8.24 5.59
CA LEU A 17 -0.85 8.39 5.84
C LEU A 17 -1.15 9.09 7.16
N VAL A 18 -0.42 8.75 8.23
CA VAL A 18 -0.65 9.35 9.55
C VAL A 18 -0.45 10.87 9.55
N PRO A 19 0.67 11.43 9.06
CA PRO A 19 0.83 12.87 8.93
C PRO A 19 -0.26 13.52 8.06
N GLU A 20 -0.63 12.90 6.94
CA GLU A 20 -1.65 13.45 6.04
C GLU A 20 -3.04 13.46 6.70
N LEU A 21 -3.43 12.41 7.41
CA LEU A 21 -4.67 12.38 8.17
C LEU A 21 -4.68 13.45 9.29
N ARG A 22 -3.57 13.59 10.01
CA ARG A 22 -3.41 14.61 11.06
C ARG A 22 -3.51 16.03 10.50
N ARG A 23 -2.92 16.27 9.34
CA ARG A 23 -3.02 17.56 8.65
C ARG A 23 -4.46 17.90 8.25
N ARG A 24 -5.25 16.91 7.84
CA ARG A 24 -6.64 17.11 7.39
C ARG A 24 -7.64 17.22 8.54
N LEU A 25 -7.47 16.40 9.57
CA LEU A 25 -8.48 16.20 10.60
C LEU A 25 -8.08 16.79 11.98
N GLY A 26 -6.80 17.09 12.15
CA GLY A 26 -6.22 17.48 13.43
C GLY A 26 -5.51 16.30 14.12
N THR A 27 -4.43 16.61 14.81
CA THR A 27 -3.54 15.62 15.44
C THR A 27 -4.28 14.75 16.46
N GLU A 28 -5.17 15.35 17.25
CA GLU A 28 -5.95 14.67 18.31
C GLU A 28 -6.99 13.68 17.76
N GLN A 29 -7.23 13.69 16.45
CA GLN A 29 -8.20 12.79 15.82
C GLN A 29 -7.55 11.50 15.31
N VAL A 30 -6.21 11.40 15.34
CA VAL A 30 -5.49 10.29 14.70
C VAL A 30 -4.51 9.64 15.67
N VAL A 31 -4.83 8.42 16.07
CA VAL A 31 -3.98 7.54 16.88
C VAL A 31 -3.15 6.66 15.92
N ALA A 32 -1.84 6.83 15.98
CA ALA A 32 -0.91 5.95 15.28
C ALA A 32 -0.59 4.72 16.15
N SER A 33 -0.44 3.55 15.53
CA SER A 33 -0.03 2.35 16.28
C SER A 33 0.83 1.41 15.43
N ASP A 34 1.76 0.74 16.09
CA ASP A 34 2.61 -0.30 15.49
C ASP A 34 3.04 -1.28 16.59
N ILE A 35 3.56 -2.44 16.18
CA ILE A 35 4.23 -3.40 17.07
C ILE A 35 5.64 -2.93 17.46
N ARG A 36 6.15 -1.91 16.80
CA ARG A 36 7.41 -1.24 17.12
C ARG A 36 7.11 0.14 17.70
N MET A 37 8.01 0.64 18.52
CA MET A 37 7.95 2.04 18.97
C MET A 37 8.70 2.94 17.98
N PRO A 38 8.24 4.18 17.77
CA PRO A 38 9.03 5.13 17.00
C PRO A 38 10.44 5.31 17.61
N PRO A 39 11.46 5.61 16.79
CA PRO A 39 12.82 5.86 17.28
C PRO A 39 12.86 6.94 18.36
N ALA A 40 13.85 6.88 19.24
CA ALA A 40 14.06 7.93 20.25
C ALA A 40 14.41 9.26 19.53
N GLY A 41 13.71 10.34 19.91
CA GLY A 41 13.85 11.65 19.27
C GLY A 41 12.99 11.88 18.04
N ASP A 42 12.22 10.90 17.61
CA ASP A 42 11.22 11.09 16.57
C ASP A 42 10.03 11.89 17.13
N ALA A 43 9.67 12.99 16.46
CA ALA A 43 8.55 13.86 16.85
C ALA A 43 7.20 13.10 16.93
N SER A 44 7.06 11.98 16.22
CA SER A 44 5.87 11.13 16.31
C SER A 44 5.68 10.50 17.70
N ARG A 45 6.72 10.42 18.53
CA ARG A 45 6.63 9.96 19.93
C ARG A 45 5.89 10.93 20.85
N GLU A 46 5.93 12.21 20.54
CA GLU A 46 5.24 13.26 21.31
C GLU A 46 3.75 13.36 20.94
N LEU A 47 3.37 12.67 19.86
CA LEU A 47 2.00 12.61 19.38
C LEU A 47 1.32 11.33 19.87
N THR A 48 -0.01 11.27 19.75
CA THR A 48 -0.79 10.09 20.17
C THR A 48 -0.33 8.84 19.42
N PHE A 49 0.41 7.97 20.12
CA PHE A 49 0.93 6.71 19.62
C PHE A 49 0.65 5.59 20.63
N GLU A 50 0.15 4.44 20.13
CA GLU A 50 -0.15 3.26 20.92
C GLU A 50 0.65 2.05 20.43
N PHE A 51 1.24 1.29 21.37
CA PHE A 51 1.83 -0.01 21.03
C PHE A 51 0.70 -1.03 20.88
N ILE A 52 0.54 -1.59 19.67
CA ILE A 52 -0.47 -2.61 19.39
C ILE A 52 0.15 -3.77 18.60
N ASP A 53 0.04 -4.96 19.15
CA ASP A 53 0.12 -6.21 18.41
C ASP A 53 -1.29 -6.54 17.89
N CYS A 54 -1.52 -6.40 16.58
CA CYS A 54 -2.84 -6.63 15.96
C CYS A 54 -3.35 -8.08 16.12
N THR A 55 -2.47 -9.02 16.46
CA THR A 55 -2.85 -10.39 16.80
C THR A 55 -3.44 -10.53 18.21
N ARG A 56 -3.50 -9.44 18.99
CA ARG A 56 -4.05 -9.40 20.35
C ARG A 56 -5.30 -8.53 20.40
N GLN A 57 -6.46 -9.16 20.28
CA GLN A 57 -7.77 -8.48 20.25
C GLN A 57 -7.99 -7.55 21.47
N SER A 58 -7.50 -7.94 22.65
CA SER A 58 -7.64 -7.12 23.87
C SER A 58 -6.92 -5.78 23.79
N GLN A 59 -5.76 -5.72 23.10
CA GLN A 59 -5.03 -4.47 22.89
C GLN A 59 -5.78 -3.56 21.91
N LEU A 60 -6.27 -4.11 20.79
CA LEU A 60 -7.09 -3.38 19.83
C LEU A 60 -8.32 -2.77 20.52
N ARG A 61 -9.08 -3.58 21.25
CA ARG A 61 -10.30 -3.12 21.95
C ARG A 61 -9.98 -2.04 22.98
N ALA A 62 -8.94 -2.22 23.78
CA ALA A 62 -8.55 -1.22 24.79
C ALA A 62 -8.24 0.14 24.16
N VAL A 63 -7.54 0.17 23.03
CA VAL A 63 -7.21 1.42 22.33
C VAL A 63 -8.45 2.02 21.65
N ILE A 64 -9.29 1.21 21.03
CA ILE A 64 -10.53 1.68 20.40
C ILE A 64 -11.44 2.35 21.43
N HIS A 65 -11.64 1.73 22.61
CA HIS A 65 -12.44 2.32 23.68
C HIS A 65 -11.79 3.56 24.29
N LYS A 66 -10.46 3.51 24.58
CA LYS A 66 -9.71 4.63 25.18
C LYS A 66 -9.81 5.92 24.37
N HIS A 67 -9.78 5.79 23.05
CA HIS A 67 -9.74 6.93 22.14
C HIS A 67 -11.04 7.15 21.38
N GLU A 68 -12.11 6.39 21.67
CA GLU A 68 -13.42 6.49 21.03
C GLU A 68 -13.31 6.37 19.49
N ILE A 69 -12.54 5.39 19.01
CA ILE A 69 -12.24 5.21 17.58
C ILE A 69 -13.50 4.81 16.81
N ASP A 70 -13.78 5.49 15.72
CA ASP A 70 -14.86 5.16 14.77
C ASP A 70 -14.36 4.55 13.44
N THR A 71 -13.06 4.64 13.17
CA THR A 71 -12.48 4.18 11.89
C THR A 71 -11.10 3.59 12.11
N VAL A 72 -10.86 2.39 11.58
CA VAL A 72 -9.57 1.70 11.64
C VAL A 72 -8.96 1.57 10.23
N PHE A 73 -7.78 2.16 10.02
CA PHE A 73 -6.94 1.86 8.86
C PHE A 73 -5.98 0.74 9.23
N HIS A 74 -6.31 -0.49 8.79
CA HIS A 74 -5.54 -1.68 9.14
C HIS A 74 -4.42 -1.93 8.12
N LEU A 75 -3.25 -1.30 8.35
CA LEU A 75 -2.09 -1.39 7.46
C LEU A 75 -1.07 -2.43 7.95
N ALA A 76 -1.20 -2.95 9.17
CA ALA A 76 -0.28 -3.94 9.73
C ALA A 76 -0.30 -5.24 8.93
N ALA A 77 0.81 -5.59 8.30
CA ALA A 77 0.96 -6.80 7.51
C ALA A 77 2.44 -7.16 7.32
N LEU A 78 2.72 -8.44 7.09
CA LEU A 78 3.98 -8.90 6.53
C LEU A 78 3.90 -8.86 5.00
N LEU A 79 4.92 -8.26 4.37
CA LEU A 79 4.99 -8.07 2.92
C LEU A 79 5.52 -9.31 2.19
N SER A 80 5.48 -9.28 0.86
CA SER A 80 5.67 -10.44 -0.02
C SER A 80 6.90 -11.30 0.28
N ALA A 81 8.11 -10.74 0.32
CA ALA A 81 9.33 -11.52 0.55
C ALA A 81 9.35 -12.17 1.95
N VAL A 82 9.00 -11.40 2.99
CA VAL A 82 8.96 -11.92 4.37
C VAL A 82 7.84 -12.95 4.55
N ALA A 83 6.72 -12.79 3.84
CA ALA A 83 5.62 -13.74 3.88
C ALA A 83 6.00 -15.10 3.26
N GLU A 84 6.82 -15.11 2.20
CA GLU A 84 7.34 -16.35 1.62
C GLU A 84 8.35 -17.05 2.55
N GLU A 85 9.20 -16.28 3.23
CA GLU A 85 10.16 -16.85 4.20
C GLU A 85 9.48 -17.42 5.45
N LYS A 86 8.36 -16.82 5.89
CA LYS A 86 7.67 -17.13 7.15
C LYS A 86 6.15 -17.24 6.97
N PRO A 87 5.67 -18.21 6.16
CA PRO A 87 4.26 -18.24 5.72
C PRO A 87 3.27 -18.42 6.87
N HIS A 88 3.61 -19.17 7.92
CA HIS A 88 2.75 -19.34 9.09
C HIS A 88 2.61 -18.03 9.91
N ILE A 89 3.70 -17.26 10.07
CA ILE A 89 3.65 -15.95 10.75
C ILE A 89 2.87 -14.94 9.89
N ALA A 90 3.08 -15.00 8.56
CA ALA A 90 2.33 -14.15 7.64
C ALA A 90 0.82 -14.41 7.73
N TRP A 91 0.41 -15.67 7.82
CA TRP A 91 -1.00 -16.02 8.01
C TRP A 91 -1.53 -15.46 9.35
N ASP A 92 -0.82 -15.69 10.45
CA ASP A 92 -1.27 -15.23 11.78
C ASP A 92 -1.36 -13.71 11.87
N VAL A 93 -0.42 -12.98 11.27
CA VAL A 93 -0.43 -11.51 11.28
C VAL A 93 -1.46 -10.97 10.29
N ASN A 94 -1.39 -11.37 9.01
CA ASN A 94 -2.20 -10.77 7.95
C ASN A 94 -3.67 -11.19 8.06
N MET A 95 -3.96 -12.46 8.28
CA MET A 95 -5.34 -12.95 8.40
C MET A 95 -5.85 -12.92 9.83
N GLY A 96 -5.04 -13.42 10.78
CA GLY A 96 -5.41 -13.40 12.20
C GLY A 96 -5.54 -11.97 12.74
N GLY A 97 -4.67 -11.05 12.32
CA GLY A 97 -4.76 -9.62 12.65
C GLY A 97 -6.04 -8.99 12.09
N LEU A 98 -6.27 -9.15 10.78
CA LEU A 98 -7.48 -8.64 10.12
C LEU A 98 -8.77 -9.17 10.75
N TYR A 99 -8.83 -10.49 11.01
CA TYR A 99 -9.99 -11.10 11.67
C TYR A 99 -10.30 -10.43 13.01
N ARG A 100 -9.29 -10.16 13.83
CA ARG A 100 -9.48 -9.51 15.14
C ARG A 100 -9.90 -8.05 15.02
N VAL A 101 -9.37 -7.33 14.04
CA VAL A 101 -9.82 -5.96 13.74
C VAL A 101 -11.30 -5.95 13.34
N LEU A 102 -11.71 -6.86 12.45
CA LEU A 102 -13.09 -6.98 12.00
C LEU A 102 -14.05 -7.38 13.14
N GLU A 103 -13.63 -8.28 14.04
CA GLU A 103 -14.44 -8.65 15.20
C GLU A 103 -14.62 -7.46 16.16
N VAL A 104 -13.56 -6.72 16.46
CA VAL A 104 -13.70 -5.51 17.30
C VAL A 104 -14.53 -4.44 16.59
N ALA A 105 -14.30 -4.24 15.28
CA ALA A 105 -15.10 -3.30 14.50
C ALA A 105 -16.60 -3.64 14.47
N ARG A 106 -16.93 -4.95 14.40
CA ARG A 106 -18.32 -5.43 14.48
C ARG A 106 -18.97 -5.14 15.84
N GLU A 107 -18.20 -5.31 16.92
CA GLU A 107 -18.70 -5.11 18.29
C GLU A 107 -18.83 -3.63 18.65
N ASP A 108 -17.88 -2.79 18.19
CA ASP A 108 -17.76 -1.38 18.58
C ASP A 108 -18.26 -0.40 17.48
N GLY A 109 -18.72 -0.90 16.33
CA GLY A 109 -19.33 -0.09 15.27
C GLY A 109 -18.31 0.74 14.46
N CYS A 110 -17.05 0.29 14.33
CA CYS A 110 -16.04 0.98 13.56
C CYS A 110 -16.11 0.64 12.07
N ALA A 111 -15.80 1.62 11.21
CA ALA A 111 -15.47 1.36 9.81
C ALA A 111 -14.02 0.84 9.69
N VAL A 112 -13.74 0.02 8.67
CA VAL A 112 -12.42 -0.58 8.45
C VAL A 112 -11.94 -0.34 7.04
N PHE A 113 -10.74 0.23 6.89
CA PHE A 113 -9.99 0.23 5.64
C PHE A 113 -9.03 -0.96 5.63
N PHE A 114 -9.07 -1.75 4.56
CA PHE A 114 -8.16 -2.86 4.29
C PHE A 114 -7.38 -2.65 2.99
N PRO A 115 -6.04 -2.51 3.03
CA PRO A 115 -5.23 -2.41 1.82
C PRO A 115 -5.04 -3.79 1.18
N SER A 116 -5.63 -4.00 0.01
CA SER A 116 -5.28 -5.12 -0.85
C SER A 116 -4.13 -4.73 -1.81
N SER A 117 -3.82 -5.56 -2.77
CA SER A 117 -2.67 -5.41 -3.66
C SER A 117 -2.92 -6.13 -4.99
N ILE A 118 -2.23 -5.72 -6.05
CA ILE A 118 -2.11 -6.52 -7.28
C ILE A 118 -1.58 -7.94 -7.01
N GLY A 119 -0.88 -8.15 -5.90
CA GLY A 119 -0.48 -9.47 -5.43
C GLY A 119 -1.63 -10.43 -5.13
N ALA A 120 -2.88 -9.97 -4.98
CA ALA A 120 -4.07 -10.81 -4.86
C ALA A 120 -4.45 -11.52 -6.17
N PHE A 121 -3.91 -11.08 -7.29
CA PHE A 121 -4.04 -11.73 -8.58
C PHE A 121 -3.01 -12.86 -8.74
N GLY A 122 -3.16 -13.67 -9.78
CA GLY A 122 -2.26 -14.79 -10.04
C GLY A 122 -2.11 -15.08 -11.54
N PRO A 123 -1.32 -16.10 -11.92
CA PRO A 123 -0.97 -16.36 -13.32
C PRO A 123 -2.16 -16.61 -14.26
N GLY A 124 -3.33 -16.97 -13.71
CA GLY A 124 -4.56 -17.18 -14.50
C GLY A 124 -5.40 -15.92 -14.70
N THR A 125 -4.99 -14.78 -14.12
CA THR A 125 -5.66 -13.49 -14.26
C THR A 125 -5.25 -12.84 -15.59
N PRO A 126 -6.17 -12.18 -16.34
CA PRO A 126 -5.78 -11.37 -17.49
C PRO A 126 -4.75 -10.32 -17.10
N LYS A 127 -3.62 -10.24 -17.81
CA LYS A 127 -2.51 -9.36 -17.42
C LYS A 127 -2.73 -7.89 -17.77
N ALA A 128 -3.26 -7.63 -18.96
CA ALA A 128 -3.49 -6.28 -19.43
C ALA A 128 -4.90 -5.83 -19.07
N LYS A 129 -5.00 -4.64 -18.45
CA LYS A 129 -6.27 -4.05 -18.00
C LYS A 129 -7.09 -5.05 -17.18
N THR A 130 -6.45 -5.66 -16.18
CA THR A 130 -7.09 -6.65 -15.31
C THR A 130 -8.41 -6.12 -14.75
N PRO A 131 -9.56 -6.77 -15.03
CA PRO A 131 -10.87 -6.29 -14.61
C PRO A 131 -11.01 -6.21 -13.09
N GLN A 132 -11.93 -5.37 -12.62
CA GLN A 132 -12.31 -5.29 -11.20
C GLN A 132 -12.72 -6.66 -10.66
N ASP A 133 -13.63 -7.32 -11.36
CA ASP A 133 -14.11 -8.68 -11.05
C ASP A 133 -13.44 -9.69 -11.97
N THR A 134 -12.56 -10.50 -11.40
CA THR A 134 -11.81 -11.50 -12.15
C THR A 134 -11.35 -12.64 -11.23
N ILE A 135 -10.77 -13.67 -11.83
CA ILE A 135 -10.22 -14.81 -11.09
C ILE A 135 -8.98 -14.37 -10.29
N GLN A 136 -9.04 -14.55 -8.98
CA GLN A 136 -7.92 -14.37 -8.07
C GLN A 136 -7.39 -15.74 -7.64
N ARG A 137 -6.23 -16.14 -8.16
CA ARG A 137 -5.52 -17.38 -7.78
C ARG A 137 -4.04 -17.08 -7.57
N PRO A 138 -3.72 -16.29 -6.53
CA PRO A 138 -2.33 -15.98 -6.22
C PRO A 138 -1.54 -17.24 -5.85
N THR A 139 -0.27 -17.25 -6.16
CA THR A 139 0.65 -18.35 -5.89
C THR A 139 1.61 -18.04 -4.74
N THR A 140 1.52 -16.85 -4.16
CA THR A 140 2.34 -16.42 -3.01
C THR A 140 1.51 -16.37 -1.73
N MET A 141 2.13 -16.60 -0.58
CA MET A 141 1.45 -16.49 0.73
C MET A 141 0.88 -15.09 0.94
N TYR A 142 1.63 -14.06 0.57
CA TYR A 142 1.15 -12.68 0.62
C TYR A 142 -0.13 -12.49 -0.20
N GLY A 143 -0.12 -12.93 -1.45
CA GLY A 143 -1.29 -12.86 -2.32
C GLY A 143 -2.49 -13.64 -1.79
N VAL A 144 -2.27 -14.84 -1.27
CA VAL A 144 -3.31 -15.66 -0.62
C VAL A 144 -3.94 -14.89 0.53
N THR A 145 -3.13 -14.25 1.40
CA THR A 145 -3.69 -13.46 2.52
C THR A 145 -4.43 -12.21 2.05
N LYS A 146 -3.99 -11.57 0.95
CA LYS A 146 -4.70 -10.41 0.40
C LYS A 146 -6.05 -10.79 -0.21
N ALA A 147 -6.09 -11.80 -1.08
CA ALA A 147 -7.35 -12.30 -1.66
C ALA A 147 -8.33 -12.81 -0.59
N SER A 148 -7.83 -13.56 0.41
CA SER A 148 -8.67 -14.02 1.53
C SER A 148 -9.17 -12.86 2.38
N GLY A 149 -8.36 -11.82 2.57
CA GLY A 149 -8.73 -10.62 3.32
C GLY A 149 -9.84 -9.83 2.62
N GLU A 150 -9.81 -9.71 1.30
CA GLU A 150 -10.89 -9.12 0.50
C GLU A 150 -12.22 -9.84 0.75
N LEU A 151 -12.23 -11.17 0.58
CA LEU A 151 -13.42 -11.99 0.81
C LEU A 151 -13.91 -11.93 2.27
N LEU A 152 -13.00 -11.83 3.23
CA LEU A 152 -13.36 -11.69 4.64
C LEU A 152 -14.01 -10.34 4.92
N CYS A 153 -13.50 -9.26 4.34
CA CYS A 153 -14.09 -7.93 4.45
C CYS A 153 -15.51 -7.89 3.84
N ASP A 154 -15.70 -8.50 2.65
CA ASP A 154 -17.03 -8.63 2.02
C ASP A 154 -18.01 -9.42 2.90
N TYR A 155 -17.55 -10.54 3.49
CA TYR A 155 -18.36 -11.32 4.40
C TYR A 155 -18.81 -10.50 5.61
N TYR A 156 -17.91 -9.72 6.24
CA TYR A 156 -18.25 -8.89 7.40
C TYR A 156 -19.23 -7.77 7.05
N PHE A 157 -19.09 -7.19 5.88
CA PHE A 157 -20.05 -6.22 5.38
C PHE A 157 -21.45 -6.86 5.17
N HIS A 158 -21.52 -7.92 4.39
CA HIS A 158 -22.81 -8.54 4.04
C HIS A 158 -23.48 -9.20 5.23
N ARG A 159 -22.72 -9.81 6.12
CA ARG A 159 -23.28 -10.58 7.25
C ARG A 159 -23.56 -9.74 8.47
N PHE A 160 -22.74 -8.75 8.75
CA PHE A 160 -22.78 -8.00 10.00
C PHE A 160 -22.95 -6.49 9.82
N GLY A 161 -22.91 -5.98 8.60
CA GLY A 161 -23.05 -4.55 8.31
C GLY A 161 -21.81 -3.71 8.70
N VAL A 162 -20.64 -4.34 8.90
CA VAL A 162 -19.40 -3.60 9.14
C VAL A 162 -19.03 -2.83 7.88
N ASP A 163 -18.86 -1.52 7.96
CA ASP A 163 -18.42 -0.71 6.83
C ASP A 163 -16.95 -0.98 6.51
N THR A 164 -16.72 -1.99 5.69
CA THR A 164 -15.39 -2.35 5.20
C THR A 164 -15.17 -1.75 3.83
N ARG A 165 -14.01 -1.12 3.61
CA ARG A 165 -13.61 -0.54 2.32
C ARG A 165 -12.14 -0.81 2.06
N GLY A 166 -11.76 -0.91 0.80
CA GLY A 166 -10.37 -1.20 0.45
C GLY A 166 -10.05 -0.90 -1.01
N VAL A 167 -8.75 -0.87 -1.29
CA VAL A 167 -8.21 -0.73 -2.64
C VAL A 167 -7.14 -1.78 -2.89
N ARG A 168 -6.98 -2.24 -4.13
CA ARG A 168 -5.85 -3.02 -4.59
C ARG A 168 -4.79 -2.06 -5.07
N PHE A 169 -3.74 -1.94 -4.27
CA PHE A 169 -2.61 -1.10 -4.65
C PHE A 169 -1.76 -1.77 -5.72
N PRO A 170 -1.33 -1.01 -6.72
CA PRO A 170 -0.19 -1.37 -7.57
C PRO A 170 1.13 -1.26 -6.80
N GLY A 171 2.27 -1.32 -7.50
CA GLY A 171 3.56 -1.00 -6.91
C GLY A 171 3.61 0.46 -6.42
N LEU A 172 3.98 0.67 -5.16
CA LEU A 172 4.01 2.01 -4.57
C LEU A 172 5.42 2.61 -4.61
N ILE A 173 5.50 3.85 -5.07
CA ILE A 173 6.72 4.63 -5.16
C ILE A 173 6.66 5.77 -4.16
N SER A 174 7.69 5.92 -3.32
CA SER A 174 7.77 6.96 -2.31
C SER A 174 9.20 7.49 -2.16
N TYR A 175 9.35 8.80 -1.96
CA TYR A 175 10.62 9.42 -1.60
C TYR A 175 10.86 9.45 -0.08
N LEU A 176 9.81 9.30 0.72
CA LEU A 176 9.91 9.34 2.19
C LEU A 176 10.31 7.99 2.76
N ALA A 177 9.57 6.94 2.45
CA ALA A 177 9.84 5.60 2.92
C ALA A 177 10.95 4.94 2.07
N PRO A 178 12.03 4.42 2.70
CA PRO A 178 13.03 3.66 1.98
C PRO A 178 12.43 2.33 1.48
N PRO A 179 13.06 1.69 0.46
CA PRO A 179 12.66 0.37 0.00
C PRO A 179 12.60 -0.65 1.14
N GLY A 180 11.56 -1.48 1.16
CA GLY A 180 11.28 -2.46 2.23
C GLY A 180 11.61 -3.91 1.90
N GLY A 181 12.17 -4.18 0.71
CA GLY A 181 12.44 -5.54 0.20
C GLY A 181 11.30 -6.12 -0.66
N GLY A 182 10.41 -5.27 -1.17
CA GLY A 182 9.34 -5.67 -2.10
C GLY A 182 9.83 -5.91 -3.53
N THR A 183 9.03 -6.62 -4.32
CA THR A 183 9.32 -6.89 -5.75
C THR A 183 9.31 -5.61 -6.59
N THR A 184 8.49 -4.61 -6.21
CA THR A 184 8.38 -3.32 -6.88
C THR A 184 9.40 -2.27 -6.42
N ASP A 185 10.23 -2.59 -5.44
CA ASP A 185 11.16 -1.64 -4.82
C ASP A 185 12.25 -1.15 -5.79
N TYR A 186 12.48 -1.87 -6.92
CA TYR A 186 13.37 -1.38 -7.97
C TYR A 186 13.01 0.04 -8.41
N ALA A 187 11.72 0.35 -8.47
CA ALA A 187 11.20 1.65 -8.90
C ALA A 187 11.43 2.79 -7.86
N VAL A 188 11.90 2.44 -6.66
CA VAL A 188 12.36 3.39 -5.64
C VAL A 188 13.88 3.39 -5.59
N GLU A 189 14.52 2.20 -5.55
CA GLU A 189 15.97 2.03 -5.48
C GLU A 189 16.70 2.73 -6.63
N ILE A 190 16.12 2.69 -7.84
CA ILE A 190 16.67 3.28 -9.05
C ILE A 190 16.92 4.79 -8.89
N PHE A 191 16.01 5.53 -8.23
CA PHE A 191 16.15 6.96 -7.99
C PHE A 191 17.29 7.27 -7.01
N TYR A 192 17.36 6.52 -5.90
CA TYR A 192 18.48 6.65 -4.95
C TYR A 192 19.82 6.38 -5.60
N ALA A 193 19.90 5.34 -6.44
CA ALA A 193 21.13 4.97 -7.13
C ALA A 193 21.47 5.96 -8.24
N ALA A 194 20.50 6.46 -9.00
CA ALA A 194 20.71 7.47 -10.04
C ALA A 194 21.30 8.75 -9.47
N ILE A 195 20.73 9.26 -8.37
CA ILE A 195 21.20 10.49 -7.73
C ILE A 195 22.58 10.31 -7.09
N ARG A 196 22.84 9.19 -6.40
CA ARG A 196 24.09 8.97 -5.66
C ARG A 196 25.25 8.51 -6.53
N HIS A 197 24.96 7.69 -7.53
CA HIS A 197 25.99 6.92 -8.25
C HIS A 197 25.90 7.05 -9.76
N GLY A 198 24.82 7.62 -10.31
CA GLY A 198 24.60 7.67 -11.76
C GLY A 198 24.40 6.29 -12.40
N ARG A 199 24.21 5.22 -11.62
CA ARG A 199 24.07 3.84 -12.10
C ARG A 199 23.20 3.01 -11.16
N TYR A 200 22.38 2.13 -11.74
CA TYR A 200 21.60 1.11 -11.03
C TYR A 200 21.69 -0.24 -11.73
N THR A 201 21.61 -1.32 -10.98
CA THR A 201 21.46 -2.67 -11.54
C THR A 201 20.09 -3.21 -11.13
N SER A 202 19.19 -3.29 -12.09
CA SER A 202 17.83 -3.81 -11.85
C SER A 202 17.86 -5.32 -11.61
N PHE A 203 17.08 -5.76 -10.64
CA PHE A 203 16.84 -7.19 -10.38
C PHE A 203 15.61 -7.74 -11.14
N LEU A 204 14.92 -6.89 -11.89
CA LEU A 204 13.88 -7.28 -12.86
C LEU A 204 14.39 -7.04 -14.28
N GLY A 205 13.89 -7.84 -15.23
CA GLY A 205 14.26 -7.72 -16.64
C GLY A 205 13.73 -6.44 -17.30
N PRO A 206 14.34 -6.02 -18.42
CA PRO A 206 14.04 -4.73 -19.08
C PRO A 206 12.58 -4.60 -19.53
N GLU A 207 11.94 -5.71 -19.91
CA GLU A 207 10.57 -5.75 -20.44
C GLU A 207 9.50 -6.03 -19.35
N THR A 208 9.91 -6.15 -18.08
CA THR A 208 8.98 -6.46 -16.99
C THR A 208 8.07 -5.27 -16.72
N ARG A 209 6.86 -5.30 -17.27
CA ARG A 209 5.86 -4.24 -17.07
C ARG A 209 5.08 -4.49 -15.79
N LEU A 210 4.95 -3.46 -14.97
CA LEU A 210 4.17 -3.48 -13.72
C LEU A 210 3.33 -2.23 -13.58
N ASP A 211 2.14 -2.41 -13.03
CA ASP A 211 1.28 -1.29 -12.62
C ASP A 211 1.85 -0.60 -11.38
N MET A 212 1.92 0.72 -11.40
CA MET A 212 2.61 1.54 -10.41
C MET A 212 1.81 2.78 -10.01
N MET A 213 2.09 3.29 -8.81
CA MET A 213 1.46 4.50 -8.30
C MET A 213 2.41 5.27 -7.37
N TYR A 214 2.41 6.59 -7.50
CA TYR A 214 3.13 7.45 -6.57
C TYR A 214 2.36 7.59 -5.25
N MET A 215 3.08 7.64 -4.12
CA MET A 215 2.47 7.65 -2.78
C MET A 215 1.43 8.76 -2.56
N PRO A 216 1.61 10.00 -3.04
CA PRO A 216 0.57 11.02 -2.90
C PRO A 216 -0.79 10.60 -3.49
N ASP A 217 -0.80 9.91 -4.64
CA ASP A 217 -2.03 9.37 -5.22
C ASP A 217 -2.57 8.19 -4.40
N ALA A 218 -1.69 7.31 -3.90
CA ALA A 218 -2.10 6.22 -3.02
C ALA A 218 -2.84 6.74 -1.77
N LEU A 219 -2.31 7.79 -1.12
CA LEU A 219 -2.97 8.43 0.04
C LEU A 219 -4.31 9.06 -0.33
N ARG A 220 -4.41 9.69 -1.51
CA ARG A 220 -5.68 10.22 -2.02
C ARG A 220 -6.70 9.10 -2.24
N GLY A 221 -6.26 7.97 -2.79
CA GLY A 221 -7.09 6.78 -2.98
C GLY A 221 -7.63 6.23 -1.65
N VAL A 222 -6.76 6.06 -0.66
CA VAL A 222 -7.14 5.61 0.70
C VAL A 222 -8.19 6.52 1.33
N ILE A 223 -7.91 7.82 1.33
CA ILE A 223 -8.80 8.81 1.96
C ILE A 223 -10.08 8.98 1.14
N GLY A 224 -9.97 8.91 -0.19
CA GLY A 224 -11.10 9.05 -1.10
C GLY A 224 -12.13 7.94 -0.92
N VAL A 225 -11.72 6.68 -0.95
CA VAL A 225 -12.64 5.54 -0.78
C VAL A 225 -13.31 5.55 0.59
N MET A 226 -12.61 5.96 1.64
CA MET A 226 -13.18 6.05 3.00
C MET A 226 -14.15 7.21 3.18
N ASN A 227 -14.06 8.25 2.36
CA ASN A 227 -14.99 9.39 2.35
C ASN A 227 -16.09 9.25 1.29
N ALA A 228 -16.04 8.23 0.44
CA ALA A 228 -17.02 8.01 -0.60
C ALA A 228 -18.43 7.80 -0.02
N ASP A 229 -19.44 8.25 -0.77
CA ASP A 229 -20.84 8.00 -0.44
C ASP A 229 -21.10 6.48 -0.42
N PRO A 230 -21.49 5.89 0.72
CA PRO A 230 -21.71 4.45 0.83
C PRO A 230 -22.81 3.92 -0.11
N GLU A 231 -23.74 4.77 -0.54
CA GLU A 231 -24.82 4.39 -1.46
C GLU A 231 -24.35 4.22 -2.90
N ARG A 232 -23.20 4.84 -3.26
CA ARG A 232 -22.59 4.71 -4.58
C ARG A 232 -21.69 3.47 -4.71
N LEU A 233 -21.24 2.90 -3.58
CA LEU A 233 -20.26 1.82 -3.57
C LEU A 233 -20.92 0.47 -3.87
N VAL A 234 -20.73 -0.06 -5.07
CA VAL A 234 -21.12 -1.42 -5.47
C VAL A 234 -20.09 -2.43 -5.01
N HIS A 235 -18.81 -2.16 -5.29
CA HIS A 235 -17.70 -3.07 -4.99
C HIS A 235 -17.16 -2.94 -3.58
N ARG A 236 -17.30 -1.81 -2.91
CA ARG A 236 -16.87 -1.47 -1.54
C ARG A 236 -15.43 -1.83 -1.19
N ASN A 237 -15.10 -3.11 -1.25
CA ASN A 237 -13.77 -3.62 -0.94
C ASN A 237 -12.94 -3.78 -2.21
N SER A 238 -11.64 -3.53 -2.06
CA SER A 238 -10.63 -3.93 -3.04
C SER A 238 -10.84 -3.37 -4.44
N PHE A 239 -11.21 -2.08 -4.51
CA PHE A 239 -11.22 -1.37 -5.79
C PHE A 239 -9.84 -1.42 -6.45
N ASN A 240 -9.78 -1.78 -7.70
CA ASN A 240 -8.60 -1.55 -8.52
C ASN A 240 -8.36 -0.03 -8.61
N ILE A 241 -7.16 0.42 -8.27
CA ILE A 241 -6.72 1.80 -8.49
C ILE A 241 -5.35 1.79 -9.16
N THR A 242 -5.19 2.57 -10.21
CA THR A 242 -3.94 2.67 -10.98
C THR A 242 -3.61 4.12 -11.27
N ALA A 243 -2.34 4.42 -11.57
CA ALA A 243 -1.88 5.71 -12.05
C ALA A 243 -1.08 5.57 -13.35
N MET A 244 -0.19 4.59 -13.42
CA MET A 244 0.70 4.38 -14.55
C MET A 244 1.17 2.93 -14.59
N ASP A 245 1.61 2.47 -15.74
CA ASP A 245 2.34 1.21 -15.89
C ASP A 245 3.59 1.45 -16.73
N PHE A 246 4.69 0.80 -16.37
CA PHE A 246 5.96 0.97 -17.07
C PHE A 246 6.92 -0.20 -16.82
N THR A 247 7.94 -0.29 -17.67
CA THR A 247 9.07 -1.20 -17.53
C THR A 247 10.26 -0.51 -16.86
N PRO A 248 11.25 -1.25 -16.31
CA PRO A 248 12.48 -0.66 -15.80
C PRO A 248 13.22 0.22 -16.82
N GLU A 249 13.17 -0.14 -18.11
CA GLU A 249 13.82 0.65 -19.16
C GLU A 249 13.08 1.98 -19.42
N GLU A 250 11.75 1.96 -19.50
CA GLU A 250 10.95 3.18 -19.66
C GLU A 250 11.17 4.16 -18.51
N LEU A 251 11.24 3.65 -17.26
CA LEU A 251 11.59 4.46 -16.10
C LEU A 251 13.00 5.04 -16.19
N ALA A 252 13.96 4.24 -16.66
CA ALA A 252 15.34 4.72 -16.84
C ALA A 252 15.44 5.78 -17.94
N GLU A 253 14.68 5.65 -19.02
CA GLU A 253 14.59 6.66 -20.07
C GLU A 253 14.07 7.99 -19.52
N GLU A 254 13.05 7.93 -18.66
CA GLU A 254 12.52 9.13 -18.02
C GLU A 254 13.56 9.75 -17.05
N ILE A 255 14.25 8.93 -16.25
CA ILE A 255 15.33 9.42 -15.37
C ILE A 255 16.46 10.10 -16.18
N ARG A 256 16.82 9.57 -17.36
CA ARG A 256 17.87 10.16 -18.23
C ARG A 256 17.52 11.55 -18.73
N ARG A 257 16.24 11.94 -18.77
CA ARG A 257 15.85 13.33 -19.11
C ARG A 257 16.31 14.33 -18.04
N HIS A 258 16.45 13.88 -16.80
CA HIS A 258 16.92 14.68 -15.67
C HIS A 258 18.38 14.42 -15.32
N ILE A 259 18.84 13.18 -15.48
CA ILE A 259 20.23 12.75 -15.21
C ILE A 259 20.79 12.07 -16.46
N PRO A 260 21.29 12.84 -17.47
CA PRO A 260 21.61 12.32 -18.81
C PRO A 260 22.66 11.21 -18.84
N HIS A 261 23.53 11.12 -17.83
CA HIS A 261 24.58 10.10 -17.73
C HIS A 261 24.16 8.85 -16.96
N PHE A 262 22.89 8.73 -16.57
CA PHE A 262 22.39 7.57 -15.83
C PHE A 262 22.47 6.28 -16.65
N VAL A 263 23.07 5.24 -16.04
CA VAL A 263 23.23 3.91 -16.63
C VAL A 263 22.40 2.90 -15.88
N LEU A 264 21.58 2.14 -16.62
CA LEU A 264 20.83 1.00 -16.10
C LEU A 264 21.46 -0.29 -16.61
N ASP A 265 21.84 -1.18 -15.68
CA ASP A 265 22.27 -2.55 -15.95
C ASP A 265 21.23 -3.54 -15.43
N TYR A 266 21.31 -4.80 -15.83
CA TYR A 266 20.39 -5.85 -15.43
C TYR A 266 21.12 -7.04 -14.83
N LYS A 267 20.60 -7.53 -13.69
CA LYS A 267 20.98 -8.79 -13.07
C LYS A 267 19.74 -9.38 -12.41
N GLU A 268 18.96 -10.09 -13.18
CA GLU A 268 17.68 -10.62 -12.74
C GLU A 268 17.82 -11.54 -11.52
N ASP A 269 16.95 -11.30 -10.53
CA ASP A 269 16.71 -12.21 -9.41
C ASP A 269 15.56 -13.15 -9.80
N PRO A 270 15.80 -14.46 -9.96
CA PRO A 270 14.79 -15.39 -10.48
C PRO A 270 13.53 -15.45 -9.60
N VAL A 271 13.67 -15.25 -8.29
CA VAL A 271 12.53 -15.31 -7.36
C VAL A 271 11.67 -14.07 -7.51
N ARG A 272 12.28 -12.89 -7.50
CA ARG A 272 11.56 -11.61 -7.68
C ARG A 272 10.96 -11.49 -9.08
N GLN A 273 11.68 -11.96 -10.11
CA GLN A 273 11.18 -11.98 -11.48
C GLN A 273 9.93 -12.87 -11.60
N ALA A 274 9.96 -14.09 -11.04
CA ALA A 274 8.81 -14.98 -11.06
C ALA A 274 7.59 -14.40 -10.31
N ILE A 275 7.81 -13.66 -9.24
CA ILE A 275 6.74 -12.95 -8.53
C ILE A 275 6.17 -11.84 -9.43
N ALA A 276 7.02 -10.99 -10.03
CA ALA A 276 6.60 -9.93 -10.94
C ALA A 276 5.81 -10.50 -12.13
N ASP A 277 6.30 -11.56 -12.74
CA ASP A 277 5.65 -12.24 -13.86
C ASP A 277 4.28 -12.84 -13.51
N SER A 278 3.99 -13.06 -12.25
CA SER A 278 2.68 -13.54 -11.79
C SER A 278 1.63 -12.45 -11.61
N TRP A 279 2.04 -11.17 -11.62
CA TRP A 279 1.16 -10.02 -11.41
C TRP A 279 0.66 -9.41 -12.73
N PRO A 280 -0.41 -8.60 -12.68
CA PRO A 280 -0.86 -7.81 -13.82
C PRO A 280 0.19 -6.82 -14.32
N ASP A 281 0.22 -6.64 -15.63
CA ASP A 281 0.99 -5.58 -16.27
C ASP A 281 0.29 -4.22 -16.09
N SER A 282 -1.06 -4.24 -16.10
CA SER A 282 -1.92 -3.09 -15.82
C SER A 282 -3.28 -3.54 -15.30
N ILE A 283 -3.97 -2.68 -14.54
CA ILE A 283 -5.30 -2.95 -13.99
C ILE A 283 -6.33 -1.92 -14.49
N ASP A 284 -7.59 -2.32 -14.58
CA ASP A 284 -8.71 -1.46 -14.92
C ASP A 284 -9.31 -0.86 -13.64
N ASP A 285 -9.27 0.46 -13.51
CA ASP A 285 -9.80 1.23 -12.37
C ASP A 285 -11.15 1.90 -12.66
N SER A 286 -11.83 1.50 -13.72
CA SER A 286 -13.11 2.10 -14.14
C SER A 286 -14.19 2.05 -13.04
N ALA A 287 -14.23 1.00 -12.23
CA ALA A 287 -15.12 0.90 -11.08
C ALA A 287 -14.86 2.01 -10.06
N ALA A 288 -13.59 2.22 -9.69
CA ALA A 288 -13.20 3.28 -8.76
C ALA A 288 -13.55 4.68 -9.30
N ARG A 289 -13.29 4.92 -10.60
CA ARG A 289 -13.64 6.17 -11.28
C ARG A 289 -15.14 6.43 -11.26
N HIS A 290 -15.95 5.41 -11.49
CA HIS A 290 -17.40 5.55 -11.56
C HIS A 290 -18.05 5.67 -10.16
N GLU A 291 -17.60 4.87 -9.20
CA GLU A 291 -18.28 4.76 -7.91
C GLU A 291 -17.89 5.83 -6.89
N TRP A 292 -16.65 6.34 -6.95
CA TRP A 292 -16.18 7.35 -6.00
C TRP A 292 -15.21 8.39 -6.61
N ASP A 293 -15.33 8.63 -7.92
CA ASP A 293 -14.65 9.70 -8.64
C ASP A 293 -13.11 9.64 -8.54
N TRP A 294 -12.55 8.41 -8.50
CA TRP A 294 -11.11 8.21 -8.48
C TRP A 294 -10.45 8.80 -9.73
N SER A 295 -9.34 9.48 -9.55
CA SER A 295 -8.48 9.92 -10.64
C SER A 295 -7.06 10.15 -10.12
N PRO A 296 -6.03 9.53 -10.71
CA PRO A 296 -4.64 9.80 -10.37
C PRO A 296 -4.26 11.23 -10.82
N THR A 297 -3.24 11.79 -10.17
CA THR A 297 -2.70 13.12 -10.49
C THR A 297 -1.33 13.01 -11.16
N TYR A 298 -0.57 11.98 -10.81
CA TYR A 298 0.77 11.77 -11.28
C TYR A 298 0.81 10.75 -12.41
N ASP A 299 1.57 11.08 -13.46
CA ASP A 299 2.05 10.17 -14.49
C ASP A 299 3.55 9.89 -14.30
N LEU A 300 4.16 9.13 -15.20
CA LEU A 300 5.57 8.76 -15.13
C LEU A 300 6.50 10.00 -15.16
N GLU A 301 6.20 10.99 -15.98
CA GLU A 301 7.01 12.22 -16.12
C GLU A 301 6.96 13.06 -14.83
N SER A 302 5.77 13.41 -14.36
CA SER A 302 5.57 14.25 -13.18
C SER A 302 6.03 13.56 -11.89
N MET A 303 5.83 12.25 -11.77
CA MET A 303 6.33 11.45 -10.65
C MET A 303 7.88 11.42 -10.65
N THR A 304 8.50 11.19 -11.80
CA THR A 304 9.96 11.15 -11.91
C THR A 304 10.61 12.49 -11.55
N ALA A 305 10.03 13.60 -12.03
CA ALA A 305 10.50 14.94 -11.70
C ALA A 305 10.42 15.20 -10.18
N ASP A 306 9.27 14.92 -9.56
CA ASP A 306 9.07 15.13 -8.11
C ASP A 306 9.97 14.21 -7.27
N MET A 307 10.14 12.94 -7.66
CA MET A 307 11.05 12.00 -6.99
C MET A 307 12.51 12.50 -7.01
N ILE A 308 12.99 12.96 -8.15
CA ILE A 308 14.37 13.46 -8.28
C ILE A 308 14.55 14.74 -7.45
N GLU A 309 13.62 15.69 -7.54
CA GLU A 309 13.67 16.94 -6.75
C GLU A 309 13.71 16.63 -5.25
N LYS A 310 12.74 15.88 -4.76
CA LYS A 310 12.60 15.57 -3.32
C LYS A 310 13.76 14.74 -2.77
N LEU A 311 14.22 13.74 -3.53
CA LEU A 311 15.34 12.91 -3.11
C LEU A 311 16.67 13.66 -3.19
N SER A 312 16.90 14.53 -4.17
CA SER A 312 18.10 15.36 -4.22
C SER A 312 18.21 16.23 -2.97
N VAL A 313 17.13 16.89 -2.57
CA VAL A 313 17.09 17.66 -1.30
C VAL A 313 17.36 16.76 -0.10
N LYS A 314 16.67 15.60 -0.01
CA LYS A 314 16.83 14.65 1.11
C LYS A 314 18.23 14.09 1.24
N LEU A 315 18.92 13.88 0.11
CA LEU A 315 20.24 13.27 0.07
C LEU A 315 21.36 14.32 0.11
N GLY A 316 21.05 15.62 0.10
CA GLY A 316 22.01 16.71 0.06
C GLY A 316 22.81 16.72 -1.25
N ALA A 317 22.24 16.23 -2.34
CA ALA A 317 22.82 16.32 -3.67
C ALA A 317 22.49 17.71 -4.26
N GLU A 318 23.52 18.47 -4.62
CA GLU A 318 23.40 19.73 -5.35
C GLU A 318 23.20 19.49 -6.85
#